data_d989d916d36fc6168a28c29ea0f387e9
#
_entry.id   d989d916d36fc6168a28c29ea0f387e9
#
_cell.length_a   1.000
_cell.length_b   1.000
_cell.length_c   1.000
_cell.angle_alpha   90.00
_cell.angle_beta   90.00
_cell.angle_gamma   90.00
#
_symmetry.space_group_name_H-M   'P 1'
#
loop_
_entity.id
_entity.type
_entity.pdbx_description
1 polymer ?
#
loop_
_entity_poly.entity_id
_entity_poly.type
_entity_poly.pdbx_seq_one_letter_code
_entity_poly.pdbx_strand_id
1 'polypeptide(L)'
;MTLVSIPANPVPEDVVSGTIKTPDGAELRFARWAPPAGRKGTVCVFTGRSEPIEKYFETVRDLRDRGFAVAMIDWRGQGHSSRRLRDPRKGYVRDFSDFEVDVETFVQQVVLPDCPPPYFALAHSMGGAVMLRLAHAGKRWFDRMVLSAPMIDLPGRRTSFPTRALLRAMRLMGQGGRYVPGGSDALTGTESFINNPFTSDPVRYARNARDRW
;
A
#
# COMPACT_ATOMS: atom_id res chain seq x y z
N MET A 1 0.79 8.36 -14.71
CA MET A 1 0.02 7.08 -14.85
C MET A 1 -1.40 7.33 -14.40
N THR A 2 -2.37 6.87 -15.20
CA THR A 2 -3.80 7.13 -14.95
C THR A 2 -4.32 6.19 -13.86
N LEU A 3 -5.14 6.71 -12.95
CA LEU A 3 -5.91 5.88 -12.02
C LEU A 3 -7.02 5.17 -12.79
N VAL A 4 -7.35 3.95 -12.37
CA VAL A 4 -8.40 3.17 -13.03
C VAL A 4 -9.75 3.51 -12.44
N SER A 5 -10.67 3.93 -13.31
CA SER A 5 -12.03 4.28 -12.96
C SER A 5 -12.99 3.21 -13.48
N ILE A 6 -13.86 2.71 -12.63
CA ILE A 6 -14.97 1.84 -13.03
C ILE A 6 -16.29 2.41 -12.49
N PRO A 7 -17.44 2.13 -13.12
CA PRO A 7 -18.72 2.68 -12.66
C PRO A 7 -19.05 2.40 -11.19
N ALA A 8 -18.63 1.23 -10.67
CA ALA A 8 -18.84 0.85 -9.27
C ALA A 8 -17.83 1.50 -8.30
N ASN A 9 -16.72 2.05 -8.82
CA ASN A 9 -15.67 2.69 -8.04
C ASN A 9 -15.02 3.83 -8.83
N PRO A 10 -15.75 4.95 -9.06
CA PRO A 10 -15.21 6.07 -9.81
C PRO A 10 -14.06 6.73 -9.06
N VAL A 11 -13.10 7.25 -9.81
CA VAL A 11 -12.00 8.05 -9.25
C VAL A 11 -12.59 9.29 -8.56
N PRO A 12 -12.23 9.59 -7.31
CA PRO A 12 -12.63 10.84 -6.68
C PRO A 12 -12.12 12.05 -7.48
N GLU A 13 -12.95 13.09 -7.56
CA GLU A 13 -12.64 14.30 -8.31
C GLU A 13 -11.38 15.03 -7.81
N ASP A 14 -10.81 15.93 -8.61
CA ASP A 14 -9.66 16.78 -8.29
C ASP A 14 -8.38 16.00 -7.93
N VAL A 15 -8.20 14.83 -8.52
CA VAL A 15 -7.00 14.04 -8.32
C VAL A 15 -5.81 14.59 -9.09
N VAL A 16 -4.67 14.65 -8.42
CA VAL A 16 -3.35 14.77 -9.06
C VAL A 16 -2.64 13.45 -8.87
N SER A 17 -2.24 12.80 -9.95
CA SER A 17 -1.52 11.53 -9.92
C SER A 17 -0.29 11.56 -10.80
N GLY A 18 0.71 10.77 -10.46
CA GLY A 18 1.97 10.72 -11.18
C GLY A 18 2.85 9.58 -10.70
N THR A 19 4.12 9.70 -11.05
CA THR A 19 5.17 8.76 -10.66
C THR A 19 6.33 9.55 -10.03
N ILE A 20 6.86 9.06 -8.94
CA ILE A 20 8.09 9.54 -8.30
C ILE A 20 9.15 8.45 -8.33
N LYS A 21 10.42 8.85 -8.30
CA LYS A 21 11.54 7.91 -8.35
C LYS A 21 12.31 7.93 -7.05
N THR A 22 12.50 6.75 -6.47
CA THR A 22 13.32 6.57 -5.27
C THR A 22 14.81 6.64 -5.57
N PRO A 23 15.67 6.93 -4.59
CA PRO A 23 17.13 6.96 -4.78
C PRO A 23 17.72 5.64 -5.31
N ASP A 24 17.11 4.51 -4.99
CA ASP A 24 17.52 3.18 -5.47
C ASP A 24 16.85 2.78 -6.80
N GLY A 25 16.14 3.73 -7.45
CA GLY A 25 15.64 3.62 -8.82
C GLY A 25 14.27 3.00 -8.97
N ALA A 26 13.55 2.68 -7.88
CA ALA A 26 12.16 2.24 -7.98
C ALA A 26 11.24 3.42 -8.39
N GLU A 27 10.29 3.15 -9.25
CA GLU A 27 9.26 4.13 -9.63
C GLU A 27 7.98 3.81 -8.87
N LEU A 28 7.48 4.80 -8.13
CA LEU A 28 6.28 4.67 -7.31
C LEU A 28 5.17 5.51 -7.90
N ARG A 29 4.01 4.89 -8.16
CA ARG A 29 2.80 5.64 -8.51
C ARG A 29 2.26 6.31 -7.25
N PHE A 30 1.85 7.57 -7.38
CA PHE A 30 1.16 8.29 -6.31
C PHE A 30 -0.14 8.92 -6.81
N ALA A 31 -1.01 9.24 -5.86
CA ALA A 31 -2.17 10.09 -6.07
C ALA A 31 -2.39 10.97 -4.85
N ARG A 32 -2.85 12.20 -5.09
CA ARG A 32 -3.23 13.13 -4.03
C ARG A 32 -4.49 13.89 -4.40
N TRP A 33 -5.25 14.25 -3.40
CA TRP A 33 -6.50 15.01 -3.49
C TRP A 33 -6.48 16.16 -2.52
N ALA A 34 -6.76 17.36 -3.02
CA ALA A 34 -7.00 18.52 -2.16
C ALA A 34 -8.33 18.35 -1.40
N PRO A 35 -8.49 18.94 -0.21
CA PRO A 35 -9.76 18.94 0.48
C PRO A 35 -10.77 19.82 -0.29
N PRO A 36 -12.04 19.42 -0.41
CA PRO A 36 -13.06 20.24 -1.08
C PRO A 36 -13.38 21.50 -0.30
N ALA A 37 -13.38 21.46 1.02
CA ALA A 37 -13.55 22.59 1.92
C ALA A 37 -12.86 22.34 3.26
N GLY A 38 -12.31 23.40 3.86
CA GLY A 38 -11.59 23.29 5.12
C GLY A 38 -10.13 22.83 4.94
N ARG A 39 -9.30 23.09 5.94
CA ARG A 39 -7.88 22.72 5.92
C ARG A 39 -7.53 22.08 7.24
N LYS A 40 -7.94 20.81 7.44
CA LYS A 40 -7.62 20.06 8.66
C LYS A 40 -6.26 19.37 8.60
N GLY A 41 -5.56 19.51 7.48
CA GLY A 41 -4.31 18.83 7.21
C GLY A 41 -4.45 17.72 6.17
N THR A 42 -3.44 16.88 6.07
CA THR A 42 -3.34 15.80 5.08
C THR A 42 -3.28 14.45 5.76
N VAL A 43 -4.11 13.51 5.33
CA VAL A 43 -4.02 12.10 5.70
C VAL A 43 -3.30 11.33 4.60
N CYS A 44 -2.11 10.84 4.92
CA CYS A 44 -1.37 9.90 4.07
C CYS A 44 -1.90 8.48 4.34
N VAL A 45 -2.48 7.83 3.33
CA VAL A 45 -3.04 6.48 3.45
C VAL A 45 -2.06 5.46 2.91
N PHE A 46 -1.62 4.55 3.78
CA PHE A 46 -0.66 3.48 3.49
C PHE A 46 -1.37 2.14 3.48
N THR A 47 -1.47 1.57 2.30
CA THR A 47 -2.27 0.38 2.02
C THR A 47 -1.62 -0.90 2.53
N GLY A 48 -2.39 -1.97 2.60
CA GLY A 48 -1.90 -3.31 2.87
C GLY A 48 -1.18 -3.92 1.65
N ARG A 49 -0.76 -5.17 1.80
CA ARG A 49 -0.15 -5.90 0.70
C ARG A 49 -1.16 -6.22 -0.39
N SER A 50 -0.76 -6.03 -1.64
CA SER A 50 -1.59 -6.26 -2.85
C SER A 50 -2.88 -5.41 -2.87
N GLU A 51 -2.80 -4.22 -2.31
CA GLU A 51 -3.90 -3.26 -2.28
C GLU A 51 -3.48 -2.00 -3.03
N PRO A 52 -3.99 -1.76 -4.25
CA PRO A 52 -3.72 -0.55 -5.01
C PRO A 52 -4.48 0.66 -4.46
N ILE A 53 -4.09 1.85 -4.89
CA ILE A 53 -4.73 3.13 -4.54
C ILE A 53 -6.25 3.07 -4.76
N GLU A 54 -6.70 2.47 -5.83
CA GLU A 54 -8.11 2.38 -6.24
C GLU A 54 -9.00 1.72 -5.19
N LYS A 55 -8.47 0.77 -4.45
CA LYS A 55 -9.22 0.09 -3.37
C LYS A 55 -9.71 1.05 -2.29
N TYR A 56 -9.04 2.20 -2.16
CA TYR A 56 -9.28 3.17 -1.09
C TYR A 56 -10.09 4.41 -1.53
N PHE A 57 -10.65 4.45 -2.74
CA PHE A 57 -11.41 5.61 -3.20
C PHE A 57 -12.61 5.98 -2.31
N GLU A 58 -13.26 4.98 -1.68
CA GLU A 58 -14.30 5.24 -0.67
C GLU A 58 -13.70 6.00 0.53
N THR A 59 -12.58 5.52 1.06
CA THR A 59 -11.87 6.14 2.18
C THR A 59 -11.38 7.56 1.81
N VAL A 60 -10.92 7.74 0.58
CA VAL A 60 -10.51 9.06 0.07
C VAL A 60 -11.69 10.03 0.11
N ARG A 61 -12.87 9.63 -0.40
CA ARG A 61 -14.09 10.45 -0.34
C ARG A 61 -14.44 10.79 1.09
N ASP A 62 -14.51 9.80 1.96
CA ASP A 62 -14.86 9.97 3.37
C ASP A 62 -13.93 10.95 4.12
N LEU A 63 -12.64 10.91 3.83
CA LEU A 63 -11.66 11.82 4.43
C LEU A 63 -11.79 13.24 3.87
N ARG A 64 -11.99 13.37 2.54
CA ARG A 64 -12.20 14.66 1.89
C ARG A 64 -13.47 15.34 2.39
N ASP A 65 -14.58 14.60 2.54
CA ASP A 65 -15.84 15.12 3.08
C ASP A 65 -15.69 15.62 4.52
N ARG A 66 -14.70 15.13 5.24
CA ARG A 66 -14.32 15.60 6.59
C ARG A 66 -13.34 16.76 6.58
N GLY A 67 -12.93 17.26 5.40
CA GLY A 67 -12.07 18.42 5.23
C GLY A 67 -10.56 18.11 5.24
N PHE A 68 -10.16 16.86 5.03
CA PHE A 68 -8.76 16.47 4.88
C PHE A 68 -8.33 16.43 3.41
N ALA A 69 -7.11 16.85 3.14
CA ALA A 69 -6.41 16.41 1.96
C ALA A 69 -6.02 14.92 2.14
N VAL A 70 -5.90 14.19 1.03
CA VAL A 70 -5.48 12.79 1.06
C VAL A 70 -4.32 12.59 0.10
N ALA A 71 -3.32 11.80 0.52
CA ALA A 71 -2.21 11.42 -0.34
C ALA A 71 -1.92 9.92 -0.18
N MET A 72 -1.57 9.26 -1.29
CA MET A 72 -1.37 7.81 -1.35
C MET A 72 -0.26 7.44 -2.29
N ILE A 73 0.39 6.30 -2.04
CA ILE A 73 1.30 5.62 -2.97
C ILE A 73 0.87 4.17 -3.17
N ASP A 74 1.18 3.62 -4.34
CA ASP A 74 1.37 2.20 -4.49
C ASP A 74 2.78 1.83 -4.04
N TRP A 75 2.89 0.84 -3.19
CA TRP A 75 4.18 0.32 -2.77
C TRP A 75 4.98 -0.24 -3.95
N ARG A 76 6.33 -0.16 -3.90
CA ARG A 76 7.19 -0.88 -4.85
C ARG A 76 6.77 -2.35 -4.97
N GLY A 77 6.79 -2.87 -6.18
CA GLY A 77 6.38 -4.24 -6.44
C GLY A 77 4.87 -4.51 -6.38
N GLN A 78 4.02 -3.49 -6.19
CA GLN A 78 2.58 -3.61 -6.03
C GLN A 78 1.83 -2.52 -6.82
N GLY A 79 0.51 -2.68 -6.99
CA GLY A 79 -0.30 -1.74 -7.77
C GLY A 79 0.31 -1.45 -9.14
N HIS A 80 0.41 -0.20 -9.52
CA HIS A 80 1.07 0.25 -10.74
C HIS A 80 2.49 0.83 -10.52
N SER A 81 3.08 0.62 -9.35
CA SER A 81 4.49 0.91 -9.12
C SER A 81 5.40 -0.11 -9.80
N SER A 82 6.67 0.24 -10.00
CA SER A 82 7.64 -0.58 -10.71
C SER A 82 7.82 -1.97 -10.09
N ARG A 83 7.99 -2.96 -10.97
CA ARG A 83 8.25 -4.36 -10.62
C ARG A 83 9.72 -4.69 -10.83
N ARG A 84 10.34 -5.33 -9.84
CA ARG A 84 11.73 -5.78 -9.98
C ARG A 84 11.84 -7.12 -10.72
N LEU A 85 10.80 -7.97 -10.63
CA LEU A 85 10.75 -9.24 -11.33
C LEU A 85 9.96 -9.11 -12.62
N ARG A 86 10.28 -9.95 -13.62
CA ARG A 86 9.56 -10.00 -14.91
C ARG A 86 8.10 -10.42 -14.78
N ASP A 87 7.79 -11.28 -13.79
CA ASP A 87 6.42 -11.68 -13.50
C ASP A 87 5.75 -10.61 -12.62
N PRO A 88 4.80 -9.82 -13.15
CA PRO A 88 4.18 -8.72 -12.42
C PRO A 88 3.27 -9.18 -11.27
N ARG A 89 2.88 -10.46 -11.23
CA ARG A 89 2.06 -11.02 -10.14
C ARG A 89 2.86 -11.23 -8.86
N LYS A 90 4.19 -11.21 -8.95
CA LYS A 90 5.08 -11.34 -7.80
C LYS A 90 5.33 -10.00 -7.14
N GLY A 91 4.66 -9.74 -6.03
CA GLY A 91 4.93 -8.57 -5.17
C GLY A 91 6.26 -8.74 -4.42
N TYR A 92 7.38 -8.65 -5.15
CA TYR A 92 8.72 -8.85 -4.61
C TYR A 92 9.34 -7.55 -4.09
N VAL A 93 9.93 -7.62 -2.92
CA VAL A 93 10.82 -6.61 -2.36
C VAL A 93 12.11 -7.30 -1.91
N ARG A 94 13.26 -6.66 -2.11
CA ARG A 94 14.56 -7.22 -1.74
C ARG A 94 14.75 -7.27 -0.23
N ASP A 95 14.39 -6.17 0.42
CA ASP A 95 14.41 -6.02 1.86
C ASP A 95 13.16 -5.25 2.31
N PHE A 96 12.62 -5.57 3.47
CA PHE A 96 11.43 -4.88 3.97
C PHE A 96 11.70 -3.39 4.28
N SER A 97 12.95 -3.03 4.58
CA SER A 97 13.38 -1.65 4.75
C SER A 97 13.30 -0.81 3.47
N ASP A 98 13.24 -1.45 2.29
CA ASP A 98 13.06 -0.72 1.03
C ASP A 98 11.71 0.05 1.02
N PHE A 99 10.69 -0.40 1.77
CA PHE A 99 9.43 0.32 1.95
C PHE A 99 9.57 1.60 2.78
N GLU A 100 10.56 1.67 3.67
CA GLU A 100 10.86 2.91 4.42
C GLU A 100 11.39 3.99 3.47
N VAL A 101 12.20 3.59 2.48
CA VAL A 101 12.68 4.47 1.40
C VAL A 101 11.51 4.98 0.55
N ASP A 102 10.50 4.13 0.28
CA ASP A 102 9.29 4.54 -0.44
C ASP A 102 8.56 5.66 0.31
N VAL A 103 8.36 5.49 1.61
CA VAL A 103 7.68 6.51 2.43
C VAL A 103 8.48 7.81 2.49
N GLU A 104 9.79 7.75 2.72
CA GLU A 104 10.64 8.93 2.76
C GLU A 104 10.60 9.69 1.44
N THR A 105 10.70 8.98 0.31
CA THR A 105 10.62 9.57 -1.02
C THR A 105 9.26 10.22 -1.26
N PHE A 106 8.18 9.54 -0.91
CA PHE A 106 6.82 10.05 -1.04
C PHE A 106 6.60 11.30 -0.20
N VAL A 107 7.03 11.28 1.06
CA VAL A 107 6.91 12.45 1.93
C VAL A 107 7.68 13.63 1.37
N GLN A 108 8.92 13.44 0.95
CA GLN A 108 9.78 14.51 0.47
C GLN A 108 9.37 15.07 -0.89
N GLN A 109 8.90 14.23 -1.82
CA GLN A 109 8.62 14.65 -3.20
C GLN A 109 7.15 14.99 -3.44
N VAL A 110 6.21 14.56 -2.60
CA VAL A 110 4.78 14.76 -2.81
C VAL A 110 4.11 15.44 -1.62
N VAL A 111 4.32 14.91 -0.39
CA VAL A 111 3.54 15.38 0.77
C VAL A 111 3.99 16.77 1.20
N LEU A 112 5.28 16.95 1.46
CA LEU A 112 5.82 18.22 1.95
C LEU A 112 5.66 19.37 0.96
N PRO A 113 5.90 19.19 -0.37
CA PRO A 113 5.76 20.29 -1.32
C PRO A 113 4.32 20.66 -1.63
N ASP A 114 3.42 19.66 -1.67
CA ASP A 114 2.13 19.79 -2.35
C ASP A 114 0.91 19.60 -1.46
N CYS A 115 1.10 19.20 -0.20
CA CYS A 115 -0.01 18.90 0.71
C CYS A 115 0.03 19.80 1.94
N PRO A 116 -1.14 20.27 2.43
CA PRO A 116 -1.18 21.13 3.61
C PRO A 116 -0.92 20.36 4.91
N PRO A 117 -0.12 20.93 5.86
CA PRO A 117 0.01 20.38 7.20
C PRO A 117 -1.26 20.65 8.05
N PRO A 118 -1.42 20.00 9.22
CA PRO A 118 -0.57 18.93 9.78
C PRO A 118 -0.70 17.61 9.03
N TYR A 119 0.30 16.72 9.20
CA TYR A 119 0.36 15.45 8.47
C TYR A 119 0.00 14.28 9.37
N PHE A 120 -0.90 13.43 8.87
CA PHE A 120 -1.37 12.24 9.56
C PHE A 120 -1.12 10.99 8.71
N ALA A 121 -0.92 9.84 9.34
CA ALA A 121 -0.88 8.56 8.65
C ALA A 121 -2.07 7.68 9.04
N LEU A 122 -2.76 7.14 8.04
CA LEU A 122 -3.71 6.03 8.19
C LEU A 122 -3.10 4.82 7.49
N ALA A 123 -2.78 3.78 8.25
CA ALA A 123 -2.05 2.65 7.71
C ALA A 123 -2.74 1.33 8.02
N HIS A 124 -2.88 0.48 6.99
CA HIS A 124 -3.50 -0.83 7.10
C HIS A 124 -2.48 -1.95 6.91
N SER A 125 -2.59 -3.01 7.71
CA SER A 125 -1.86 -4.27 7.55
C SER A 125 -0.35 -4.07 7.34
N MET A 126 0.20 -4.39 6.15
CA MET A 126 1.61 -4.18 5.80
C MET A 126 2.04 -2.72 5.94
N GLY A 127 1.20 -1.77 5.50
CA GLY A 127 1.46 -0.34 5.69
C GLY A 127 1.63 0.02 7.16
N GLY A 128 0.83 -0.58 8.05
CA GLY A 128 0.97 -0.42 9.49
C GLY A 128 2.31 -0.94 10.03
N ALA A 129 2.81 -2.06 9.51
CA ALA A 129 4.13 -2.57 9.88
C ALA A 129 5.26 -1.62 9.45
N VAL A 130 5.16 -1.02 8.25
CA VAL A 130 6.14 -0.03 7.78
C VAL A 130 6.11 1.22 8.66
N MET A 131 4.91 1.73 9.02
CA MET A 131 4.78 2.89 9.90
C MET A 131 5.36 2.64 11.30
N LEU A 132 5.15 1.47 11.87
CA LEU A 132 5.75 1.08 13.15
C LEU A 132 7.27 1.04 13.09
N ARG A 133 7.85 0.53 11.99
CA ARG A 133 9.30 0.52 11.80
C ARG A 133 9.88 1.93 11.70
N LEU A 134 9.25 2.82 10.93
CA LEU A 134 9.66 4.23 10.83
C LEU A 134 9.60 4.94 12.19
N ALA A 135 8.53 4.72 12.94
CA ALA A 135 8.40 5.28 14.30
C ALA A 135 9.47 4.73 15.24
N HIS A 136 9.76 3.43 15.19
CA HIS A 136 10.84 2.79 15.96
C HIS A 136 12.23 3.34 15.58
N ALA A 137 12.45 3.63 14.30
CA ALA A 137 13.69 4.27 13.80
C ALA A 137 13.76 5.78 14.14
N GLY A 138 12.81 6.33 14.88
CA GLY A 138 12.79 7.74 15.28
C GLY A 138 12.34 8.72 14.20
N LYS A 139 11.83 8.24 13.07
CA LYS A 139 11.29 9.09 12.00
C LYS A 139 9.96 9.71 12.41
N ARG A 140 9.84 11.02 12.31
CA ARG A 140 8.68 11.79 12.78
C ARG A 140 8.05 12.59 11.64
N TRP A 141 7.67 11.90 10.57
CA TRP A 141 7.01 12.51 9.42
C TRP A 141 5.55 12.90 9.68
N PHE A 142 4.91 12.25 10.65
CA PHE A 142 3.48 12.39 10.92
C PHE A 142 3.23 12.81 12.35
N ASP A 143 2.33 13.77 12.54
CA ASP A 143 1.91 14.26 13.86
C ASP A 143 1.15 13.20 14.64
N ARG A 144 0.35 12.40 13.93
CA ARG A 144 -0.40 11.27 14.48
C ARG A 144 -0.51 10.15 13.47
N MET A 145 -0.61 8.92 13.97
CA MET A 145 -0.80 7.72 13.16
C MET A 145 -1.98 6.90 13.68
N VAL A 146 -2.83 6.45 12.77
CA VAL A 146 -3.90 5.48 13.02
C VAL A 146 -3.53 4.20 12.30
N LEU A 147 -3.46 3.09 13.03
CA LEU A 147 -3.08 1.78 12.52
C LEU A 147 -4.30 0.85 12.56
N SER A 148 -4.72 0.38 11.39
CA SER A 148 -5.78 -0.61 11.23
C SER A 148 -5.18 -1.98 10.99
N ALA A 149 -5.37 -2.90 11.92
CA ALA A 149 -4.88 -4.29 11.85
C ALA A 149 -3.41 -4.38 11.38
N PRO A 150 -2.44 -3.67 12.00
CA PRO A 150 -1.06 -3.65 11.55
C PRO A 150 -0.47 -5.07 11.55
N MET A 151 0.27 -5.41 10.49
CA MET A 151 0.91 -6.71 10.34
C MET A 151 2.16 -6.80 11.26
N ILE A 152 1.94 -7.10 12.53
CA ILE A 152 3.02 -7.23 13.52
C ILE A 152 3.72 -8.58 13.38
N ASP A 153 2.96 -9.64 13.13
CA ASP A 153 3.48 -11.00 12.90
C ASP A 153 2.58 -11.77 11.93
N LEU A 154 3.11 -12.87 11.40
CA LEU A 154 2.39 -13.80 10.55
C LEU A 154 2.07 -15.07 11.34
N PRO A 155 0.81 -15.42 11.55
CA PRO A 155 0.43 -16.57 12.36
C PRO A 155 0.89 -17.90 11.74
N GLY A 156 1.14 -18.87 12.61
CA GLY A 156 1.36 -20.27 12.23
C GLY A 156 2.80 -20.60 11.80
N ARG A 157 2.92 -21.67 11.00
CA ARG A 157 4.21 -22.25 10.60
C ARG A 157 5.09 -21.34 9.74
N ARG A 158 4.54 -20.26 9.18
CA ARG A 158 5.28 -19.31 8.33
C ARG A 158 6.38 -18.57 9.08
N THR A 159 6.26 -18.46 10.40
CA THR A 159 7.27 -17.82 11.26
C THR A 159 8.14 -18.81 12.03
N SER A 160 7.93 -20.11 11.87
CA SER A 160 8.72 -21.15 12.55
C SER A 160 10.21 -21.09 12.17
N PHE A 161 11.08 -21.49 13.09
CA PHE A 161 12.52 -21.48 12.85
C PHE A 161 12.93 -22.24 11.57
N PRO A 162 12.46 -23.47 11.28
CA PRO A 162 12.82 -24.17 10.05
C PRO A 162 12.36 -23.42 8.78
N THR A 163 11.18 -22.80 8.81
CA THR A 163 10.72 -21.98 7.69
C THR A 163 11.63 -20.76 7.45
N ARG A 164 12.03 -20.08 8.52
CA ARG A 164 12.97 -18.94 8.42
C ARG A 164 14.35 -19.39 7.90
N ALA A 165 14.84 -20.52 8.35
CA ALA A 165 16.13 -21.09 7.88
C ALA A 165 16.06 -21.44 6.39
N LEU A 166 14.96 -22.10 5.95
CA LEU A 166 14.73 -22.42 4.53
C LEU A 166 14.69 -21.15 3.66
N LEU A 167 13.92 -20.15 4.07
CA LEU A 167 13.82 -18.89 3.32
C LEU A 167 15.17 -18.14 3.25
N ARG A 168 15.96 -18.17 4.31
CA ARG A 168 17.33 -17.62 4.30
C ARG A 168 18.23 -18.37 3.33
N ALA A 169 18.19 -19.70 3.34
CA ALA A 169 18.95 -20.52 2.41
C ALA A 169 18.53 -20.24 0.95
N MET A 170 17.25 -20.18 0.65
CA MET A 170 16.74 -19.82 -0.69
C MET A 170 17.25 -18.44 -1.13
N ARG A 171 17.22 -17.45 -0.24
CA ARG A 171 17.75 -16.11 -0.52
C ARG A 171 19.24 -16.15 -0.84
N LEU A 172 20.04 -16.85 -0.04
CA LEU A 172 21.49 -17.00 -0.26
C LEU A 172 21.84 -17.70 -1.58
N MET A 173 20.99 -18.65 -2.00
CA MET A 173 21.11 -19.35 -3.30
C MET A 173 20.57 -18.54 -4.49
N GLY A 174 20.25 -17.25 -4.32
CA GLY A 174 19.70 -16.42 -5.40
C GLY A 174 18.25 -16.72 -5.78
N GLN A 175 17.54 -17.55 -5.01
CA GLN A 175 16.16 -17.97 -5.28
C GLN A 175 15.11 -17.09 -4.59
N GLY A 176 15.48 -15.93 -4.08
CA GLY A 176 14.58 -15.01 -3.35
C GLY A 176 13.40 -14.49 -4.19
N GLY A 177 13.46 -14.58 -5.52
CA GLY A 177 12.36 -14.24 -6.43
C GLY A 177 11.38 -15.39 -6.72
N ARG A 178 11.53 -16.56 -6.10
CA ARG A 178 10.58 -17.68 -6.22
C ARG A 178 9.45 -17.57 -5.21
N TYR A 179 8.33 -18.18 -5.50
CA TYR A 179 7.28 -18.35 -4.49
C TYR A 179 7.80 -19.17 -3.32
N VAL A 180 7.38 -18.80 -2.12
CA VAL A 180 7.65 -19.64 -0.94
C VAL A 180 6.94 -20.99 -1.08
N PRO A 181 7.47 -22.08 -0.51
CA PRO A 181 6.79 -23.37 -0.53
C PRO A 181 5.34 -23.26 -0.02
N GLY A 182 4.39 -23.72 -0.82
CA GLY A 182 2.95 -23.57 -0.57
C GLY A 182 2.36 -22.19 -0.94
N GLY A 183 3.17 -21.30 -1.50
CA GLY A 183 2.68 -20.08 -2.14
C GLY A 183 2.23 -20.34 -3.56
N SER A 184 1.25 -19.59 -4.04
CA SER A 184 0.72 -19.69 -5.39
C SER A 184 0.67 -18.32 -6.07
N ASP A 185 0.48 -18.32 -7.37
CA ASP A 185 0.19 -17.15 -8.19
C ASP A 185 -1.31 -16.82 -8.23
N ALA A 186 -2.12 -17.50 -7.40
CA ALA A 186 -3.53 -17.20 -7.28
C ALA A 186 -3.72 -15.73 -6.92
N LEU A 187 -4.44 -15.01 -7.76
CA LEU A 187 -4.76 -13.62 -7.54
C LEU A 187 -5.62 -13.51 -6.28
N THR A 188 -5.16 -12.74 -5.32
CA THR A 188 -5.98 -12.37 -4.16
C THR A 188 -7.24 -11.65 -4.68
N GLY A 189 -8.42 -12.13 -4.29
CA GLY A 189 -9.70 -11.56 -4.75
C GLY A 189 -10.38 -12.32 -5.89
N THR A 190 -9.86 -13.49 -6.31
CA THR A 190 -10.59 -14.43 -7.19
C THR A 190 -11.53 -15.36 -6.43
N GLU A 191 -11.50 -15.26 -5.10
CA GLU A 191 -12.32 -16.09 -4.22
C GLU A 191 -13.80 -15.76 -4.36
N SER A 192 -14.66 -16.76 -4.19
CA SER A 192 -16.11 -16.56 -4.20
C SER A 192 -16.53 -15.53 -3.15
N PHE A 193 -17.63 -14.80 -3.40
CA PHE A 193 -18.24 -13.94 -2.37
C PHE A 193 -18.74 -14.75 -1.17
N ILE A 194 -19.24 -15.96 -1.42
CA ILE A 194 -19.74 -16.86 -0.36
C ILE A 194 -18.56 -17.27 0.52
N ASN A 195 -18.64 -16.95 1.82
CA ASN A 195 -17.57 -17.16 2.79
C ASN A 195 -16.26 -16.41 2.49
N ASN A 196 -16.35 -15.26 1.84
CA ASN A 196 -15.17 -14.43 1.56
C ASN A 196 -14.53 -13.94 2.87
N PRO A 197 -13.22 -14.22 3.11
CA PRO A 197 -12.56 -13.84 4.36
C PRO A 197 -12.25 -12.34 4.46
N PHE A 198 -12.38 -11.57 3.36
CA PHE A 198 -11.99 -10.17 3.31
C PHE A 198 -13.16 -9.21 3.46
N THR A 199 -14.36 -9.61 3.02
CA THR A 199 -15.55 -8.76 3.13
C THR A 199 -16.83 -9.56 3.09
N SER A 200 -17.81 -9.15 3.90
CA SER A 200 -19.20 -9.60 3.87
C SER A 200 -20.13 -8.65 3.08
N ASP A 201 -19.59 -7.53 2.60
CA ASP A 201 -20.33 -6.53 1.83
C ASP A 201 -20.24 -6.82 0.32
N PRO A 202 -21.38 -7.13 -0.36
CA PRO A 202 -21.38 -7.46 -1.77
C PRO A 202 -20.93 -6.30 -2.67
N VAL A 203 -21.17 -5.06 -2.27
CA VAL A 203 -20.76 -3.87 -3.03
C VAL A 203 -19.24 -3.72 -2.99
N ARG A 204 -18.64 -3.84 -1.80
CA ARG A 204 -17.17 -3.79 -1.64
C ARG A 204 -16.50 -5.00 -2.31
N TYR A 205 -17.12 -6.18 -2.24
CA TYR A 205 -16.63 -7.35 -2.97
C TYR A 205 -16.61 -7.10 -4.48
N ALA A 206 -17.70 -6.58 -5.04
CA ALA A 206 -17.78 -6.30 -6.49
C ALA A 206 -16.75 -5.25 -6.94
N ARG A 207 -16.44 -4.25 -6.12
CA ARG A 207 -15.37 -3.28 -6.36
C ARG A 207 -14.01 -3.97 -6.40
N ASN A 208 -13.68 -4.75 -5.38
CA ASN A 208 -12.40 -5.45 -5.26
C ASN A 208 -12.17 -6.51 -6.35
N ALA A 209 -13.24 -7.20 -6.79
CA ALA A 209 -13.13 -8.24 -7.81
C ALA A 209 -12.83 -7.70 -9.22
N ARG A 210 -13.12 -6.43 -9.48
CA ARG A 210 -12.91 -5.77 -10.78
C ARG A 210 -11.61 -4.99 -10.87
N ASP A 211 -11.05 -4.59 -9.73
CA ASP A 211 -9.79 -3.86 -9.64
C ASP A 211 -8.60 -4.83 -9.62
N ARG A 212 -8.55 -5.74 -10.58
CA ARG A 212 -7.46 -6.74 -10.67
C ARG A 212 -6.25 -6.13 -11.35
N TRP A 213 -5.21 -6.02 -10.60
CA TRP A 213 -3.89 -5.51 -11.00
C TRP A 213 -2.81 -6.57 -10.99
#